data_68ca6010ca79fca39639e7bf2e128af7
#
_entry.id   68ca6010ca79fca39639e7bf2e128af7
#
_cell.length_a   1.000
_cell.length_b   1.000
_cell.length_c   1.000
_cell.angle_alpha   90.00
_cell.angle_beta   90.00
_cell.angle_gamma   90.00
#
_symmetry.space_group_name_H-M   'P 1'
#
loop_
_entity.id
_entity.type
_entity.pdbx_description
1 polymer ?
#
loop_
_entity_poly.entity_id
_entity_poly.type
_entity_poly.pdbx_seq_one_letter_code
_entity_poly.pdbx_strand_id
1 'polypeptide(L)'
;MTWGQLVMNGWELLRLLKHALTEMKKDYILNDFRMGMINTIVTIAQSELIAYLGMILILTAFFLETRDILHSKAAPYLGLMALGSGLLAVRAYFIDEWAFLILEIAWFMAAIWGVWSLSKKKDPDSTQ
;
A
#
# COMPACT_ATOMS: atom_id res chain seq x y z
N MET A 1 54.78 1.62 26.35
CA MET A 1 54.21 1.75 25.00
C MET A 1 55.32 2.06 24.03
N THR A 2 55.57 1.21 23.09
CA THR A 2 56.55 1.46 22.01
C THR A 2 55.87 2.29 20.90
N TRP A 3 56.65 3.06 20.17
CA TRP A 3 56.15 3.88 19.07
C TRP A 3 55.39 3.05 18.02
N GLY A 4 55.77 1.79 17.82
CA GLY A 4 55.09 0.86 16.93
C GLY A 4 53.64 0.53 17.39
N GLN A 5 53.39 0.45 18.69
CA GLN A 5 52.04 0.22 19.23
C GLN A 5 51.14 1.47 19.11
N LEU A 6 51.70 2.66 19.25
CA LEU A 6 50.98 3.91 19.06
C LEU A 6 50.58 4.11 17.60
N VAL A 7 51.47 3.77 16.67
CA VAL A 7 51.16 3.85 15.23
C VAL A 7 50.14 2.80 14.81
N MET A 8 50.19 1.57 15.33
CA MET A 8 49.17 0.54 15.11
C MET A 8 47.79 0.99 15.61
N ASN A 9 47.73 1.59 16.80
CA ASN A 9 46.49 2.11 17.32
C ASN A 9 45.91 3.24 16.48
N GLY A 10 46.78 4.08 15.89
CA GLY A 10 46.38 5.15 14.95
C GLY A 10 45.75 4.62 13.67
N TRP A 11 46.33 3.59 13.07
CA TRP A 11 45.79 2.95 11.87
C TRP A 11 44.48 2.21 12.13
N GLU A 12 44.34 1.53 13.26
CA GLU A 12 43.12 0.90 13.67
C GLU A 12 42.02 1.92 13.91
N LEU A 13 42.33 3.04 14.56
CA LEU A 13 41.40 4.14 14.77
C LEU A 13 40.89 4.72 13.44
N LEU A 14 41.82 4.98 12.49
CA LEU A 14 41.46 5.46 11.14
C LEU A 14 40.60 4.47 10.38
N ARG A 15 40.85 3.16 10.51
CA ARG A 15 40.02 2.10 9.91
C ARG A 15 38.62 2.13 10.48
N LEU A 16 38.49 2.20 11.80
CA LEU A 16 37.17 2.26 12.49
C LEU A 16 36.41 3.52 12.12
N LEU A 17 37.06 4.67 12.08
CA LEU A 17 36.44 5.93 11.64
C LEU A 17 35.97 5.87 10.19
N LYS A 18 36.80 5.33 9.29
CA LYS A 18 36.42 5.15 7.89
C LYS A 18 35.21 4.21 7.76
N HIS A 19 35.19 3.11 8.49
CA HIS A 19 34.07 2.18 8.50
C HIS A 19 32.81 2.85 9.05
N ALA A 20 32.90 3.55 10.19
CA ALA A 20 31.77 4.27 10.79
C ALA A 20 31.20 5.34 9.83
N LEU A 21 32.06 6.12 9.16
CA LEU A 21 31.64 7.12 8.17
C LEU A 21 30.97 6.50 6.95
N THR A 22 31.43 5.32 6.51
CA THR A 22 30.84 4.59 5.39
C THR A 22 29.44 4.09 5.75
N GLU A 23 29.27 3.53 6.94
CA GLU A 23 27.95 3.08 7.43
C GLU A 23 26.98 4.26 7.62
N MET A 24 27.41 5.34 8.24
CA MET A 24 26.61 6.57 8.40
C MET A 24 26.16 7.12 7.03
N LYS A 25 27.06 7.16 6.04
CA LYS A 25 26.72 7.62 4.69
C LYS A 25 25.70 6.70 4.02
N LYS A 26 25.82 5.39 4.21
CA LYS A 26 24.88 4.40 3.69
C LYS A 26 23.49 4.58 4.30
N ASP A 27 23.42 4.75 5.62
CA ASP A 27 22.16 4.97 6.32
C ASP A 27 21.49 6.28 5.90
N TYR A 28 22.28 7.34 5.71
CA TYR A 28 21.78 8.62 5.22
C TYR A 28 21.17 8.49 3.81
N ILE A 29 21.87 7.83 2.88
CA ILE A 29 21.36 7.60 1.51
C ILE A 29 20.10 6.75 1.52
N LEU A 30 20.05 5.69 2.34
CA LEU A 30 18.86 4.84 2.45
C LEU A 30 17.67 5.60 3.03
N ASN A 31 17.90 6.44 4.04
CA ASN A 31 16.84 7.26 4.63
C ASN A 31 16.33 8.32 3.65
N ASP A 32 17.22 8.98 2.92
CA ASP A 32 16.84 9.96 1.89
C ASP A 32 16.00 9.30 0.77
N PHE A 33 16.43 8.13 0.29
CA PHE A 33 15.67 7.35 -0.69
C PHE A 33 14.30 6.91 -0.16
N ARG A 34 14.23 6.44 1.08
CA ARG A 34 12.96 6.06 1.73
C ARG A 34 12.04 7.26 1.88
N MET A 35 12.55 8.38 2.35
CA MET A 35 11.76 9.61 2.48
C MET A 35 11.25 10.11 1.13
N GLY A 36 12.07 10.05 0.10
CA GLY A 36 11.67 10.38 -1.27
C GLY A 36 10.55 9.48 -1.77
N MET A 37 10.65 8.17 -1.57
CA MET A 37 9.59 7.22 -1.94
C MET A 37 8.29 7.49 -1.16
N ILE A 38 8.37 7.68 0.15
CA ILE A 38 7.19 7.97 0.98
C ILE A 38 6.50 9.24 0.52
N ASN A 39 7.26 10.32 0.28
CA ASN A 39 6.71 11.58 -0.21
C ASN A 39 6.01 11.41 -1.57
N THR A 40 6.61 10.64 -2.48
CA THR A 40 6.01 10.34 -3.78
C THR A 40 4.71 9.56 -3.63
N ILE A 41 4.68 8.53 -2.79
CA ILE A 41 3.48 7.73 -2.52
C ILE A 41 2.37 8.60 -1.90
N VAL A 42 2.71 9.45 -0.93
CA VAL A 42 1.75 10.37 -0.30
C VAL A 42 1.19 11.35 -1.33
N THR A 43 2.04 11.93 -2.17
CA THR A 43 1.60 12.87 -3.23
C THR A 43 0.66 12.20 -4.22
N ILE A 44 0.95 10.95 -4.63
CA ILE A 44 0.08 10.18 -5.51
C ILE A 44 -1.24 9.87 -4.79
N ALA A 45 -1.20 9.44 -3.54
CA ALA A 45 -2.39 9.10 -2.76
C ALA A 45 -3.32 10.31 -2.51
N GLN A 46 -2.76 11.50 -2.41
CA GLN A 46 -3.52 12.75 -2.30
C GLN A 46 -4.01 13.29 -3.66
N SER A 47 -3.53 12.74 -4.77
CA SER A 47 -3.90 13.22 -6.10
C SER A 47 -5.38 12.94 -6.41
N GLU A 48 -6.02 13.85 -7.11
CA GLU A 48 -7.39 13.67 -7.59
C GLU A 48 -7.51 12.51 -8.58
N LEU A 49 -6.41 12.14 -9.24
CA LEU A 49 -6.37 11.02 -10.18
C LEU A 49 -6.76 9.69 -9.52
N ILE A 50 -6.33 9.44 -8.28
CA ILE A 50 -6.73 8.24 -7.53
C ILE A 50 -8.23 8.23 -7.25
N ALA A 51 -8.82 9.39 -6.93
CA ALA A 51 -10.26 9.50 -6.77
C ALA A 51 -11.00 9.20 -8.06
N TYR A 52 -10.57 9.78 -9.17
CA TYR A 52 -11.18 9.52 -10.47
C TYR A 52 -11.07 8.05 -10.89
N LEU A 53 -9.92 7.42 -10.67
CA LEU A 53 -9.74 5.99 -10.94
C LEU A 53 -10.67 5.14 -10.08
N GLY A 54 -10.74 5.38 -8.78
CA GLY A 54 -11.64 4.68 -7.87
C GLY A 54 -13.10 4.85 -8.26
N MET A 55 -13.51 6.07 -8.57
CA MET A 55 -14.86 6.40 -9.02
C MET A 55 -15.20 5.68 -10.34
N ILE A 56 -14.30 5.69 -11.33
CA ILE A 56 -14.52 5.01 -12.61
C ILE A 56 -14.70 3.51 -12.41
N LEU A 57 -13.92 2.87 -11.54
CA LEU A 57 -14.05 1.44 -11.23
C LEU A 57 -15.42 1.12 -10.64
N ILE A 58 -15.88 1.90 -9.66
CA ILE A 58 -17.19 1.72 -9.03
C ILE A 58 -18.30 1.96 -10.04
N LEU A 59 -18.25 3.05 -10.80
CA LEU A 59 -19.25 3.35 -11.83
C LEU A 59 -19.30 2.28 -12.92
N THR A 60 -18.14 1.74 -13.30
CA THR A 60 -18.08 0.63 -14.26
C THR A 60 -18.75 -0.61 -13.70
N ALA A 61 -18.51 -0.95 -12.44
CA ALA A 61 -19.19 -2.07 -11.79
C ALA A 61 -20.71 -1.88 -11.80
N PHE A 62 -21.22 -0.73 -11.38
CA PHE A 62 -22.65 -0.41 -11.41
C PHE A 62 -23.24 -0.44 -12.82
N PHE A 63 -22.53 0.12 -13.80
CA PHE A 63 -22.99 0.13 -15.18
C PHE A 63 -23.13 -1.28 -15.75
N LEU A 64 -22.15 -2.15 -15.48
CA LEU A 64 -22.17 -3.54 -15.93
C LEU A 64 -23.27 -4.35 -15.22
N GLU A 65 -23.54 -4.08 -13.95
CA GLU A 65 -24.65 -4.69 -13.21
C GLU A 65 -26.01 -4.23 -13.77
N THR A 66 -26.19 -2.92 -13.97
CA THR A 66 -27.43 -2.35 -14.50
C THR A 66 -27.77 -2.87 -15.90
N ARG A 67 -26.78 -3.29 -16.67
CA ARG A 67 -26.96 -3.89 -17.99
C ARG A 67 -27.08 -5.41 -17.97
N ASP A 68 -27.19 -6.03 -16.79
CA ASP A 68 -27.22 -7.49 -16.60
C ASP A 68 -26.00 -8.24 -17.19
N ILE A 69 -24.90 -7.52 -17.47
CA ILE A 69 -23.65 -8.11 -17.96
C ILE A 69 -22.90 -8.79 -16.81
N LEU A 70 -22.96 -8.20 -15.62
CA LEU A 70 -22.33 -8.69 -14.39
C LEU A 70 -23.34 -8.73 -13.26
N HIS A 71 -23.44 -9.87 -12.59
CA HIS A 71 -24.23 -9.96 -11.37
C HIS A 71 -23.46 -9.37 -10.18
N SER A 72 -24.18 -8.68 -9.27
CA SER A 72 -23.64 -8.12 -8.02
C SER A 72 -22.90 -9.14 -7.13
N LYS A 73 -23.17 -10.43 -7.32
CA LYS A 73 -22.47 -11.54 -6.64
C LYS A 73 -21.35 -12.14 -7.47
N ALA A 74 -21.04 -11.61 -8.64
CA ALA A 74 -19.96 -12.13 -9.46
C ALA A 74 -18.59 -11.62 -8.95
N ALA A 75 -17.57 -12.49 -9.00
CA ALA A 75 -16.22 -12.15 -8.55
C ALA A 75 -15.64 -10.88 -9.23
N PRO A 76 -15.81 -10.66 -10.55
CA PRO A 76 -15.31 -9.43 -11.17
C PRO A 76 -16.03 -8.16 -10.69
N TYR A 77 -17.34 -8.21 -10.41
CA TYR A 77 -18.08 -7.10 -9.83
C TYR A 77 -17.53 -6.72 -8.46
N LEU A 78 -17.42 -7.72 -7.57
CA LEU A 78 -16.88 -7.53 -6.23
C LEU A 78 -15.41 -7.06 -6.23
N GLY A 79 -14.62 -7.53 -7.20
CA GLY A 79 -13.24 -7.08 -7.40
C GLY A 79 -13.16 -5.61 -7.79
N LEU A 80 -13.98 -5.15 -8.73
CA LEU A 80 -14.06 -3.74 -9.14
C LEU A 80 -14.52 -2.84 -7.98
N MET A 81 -15.52 -3.29 -7.21
CA MET A 81 -15.99 -2.57 -6.02
C MET A 81 -14.93 -2.49 -4.94
N ALA A 82 -14.23 -3.59 -4.63
CA ALA A 82 -13.16 -3.60 -3.64
C ALA A 82 -11.98 -2.70 -4.05
N LEU A 83 -11.55 -2.76 -5.30
CA LEU A 83 -10.45 -1.91 -5.79
C LEU A 83 -10.85 -0.43 -5.81
N GLY A 84 -12.04 -0.11 -6.30
CA GLY A 84 -12.52 1.26 -6.36
C GLY A 84 -12.69 1.89 -4.98
N SER A 85 -13.38 1.21 -4.07
CA SER A 85 -13.57 1.68 -2.69
C SER A 85 -12.25 1.73 -1.92
N GLY A 86 -11.34 0.78 -2.13
CA GLY A 86 -10.01 0.81 -1.54
C GLY A 86 -9.19 2.05 -1.94
N LEU A 87 -9.20 2.41 -3.23
CA LEU A 87 -8.52 3.62 -3.73
C LEU A 87 -9.13 4.90 -3.14
N LEU A 88 -10.46 4.97 -3.08
CA LEU A 88 -11.16 6.12 -2.50
C LEU A 88 -10.94 6.24 -0.99
N ALA A 89 -10.92 5.11 -0.26
CA ALA A 89 -10.60 5.08 1.16
C ALA A 89 -9.18 5.59 1.45
N VAL A 90 -8.19 5.16 0.68
CA VAL A 90 -6.81 5.65 0.81
C VAL A 90 -6.76 7.17 0.61
N ARG A 91 -7.40 7.69 -0.43
CA ARG A 91 -7.44 9.13 -0.66
C ARG A 91 -8.17 9.86 0.47
N ALA A 92 -9.35 9.38 0.89
CA ALA A 92 -10.13 9.98 1.96
C ALA A 92 -9.34 10.10 3.27
N TYR A 93 -8.53 9.10 3.59
CA TYR A 93 -7.61 9.13 4.73
C TYR A 93 -6.60 10.28 4.64
N PHE A 94 -5.97 10.48 3.48
CA PHE A 94 -4.93 11.50 3.30
C PHE A 94 -5.46 12.94 3.19
N ILE A 95 -6.75 13.12 2.90
CA ILE A 95 -7.39 14.44 2.85
C ILE A 95 -8.27 14.73 4.07
N ASP A 96 -8.20 13.89 5.11
CA ASP A 96 -8.95 14.01 6.36
C ASP A 96 -10.49 13.98 6.22
N GLU A 97 -11.00 13.33 5.15
CA GLU A 97 -12.43 13.16 4.90
C GLU A 97 -12.99 11.91 5.61
N TRP A 98 -13.12 11.99 6.92
CA TRP A 98 -13.46 10.86 7.78
C TRP A 98 -14.83 10.22 7.48
N ALA A 99 -15.83 11.02 7.18
CA ALA A 99 -17.16 10.50 6.85
C ALA A 99 -17.13 9.66 5.57
N PHE A 100 -16.41 10.13 4.57
CA PHE A 100 -16.22 9.42 3.31
C PHE A 100 -15.36 8.17 3.49
N LEU A 101 -14.32 8.26 4.30
CA LEU A 101 -13.46 7.11 4.65
C LEU A 101 -14.27 5.95 5.26
N ILE A 102 -15.14 6.25 6.22
CA ILE A 102 -16.00 5.23 6.86
C ILE A 102 -16.92 4.57 5.83
N LEU A 103 -17.49 5.35 4.92
CA LEU A 103 -18.35 4.85 3.85
C LEU A 103 -17.59 3.90 2.93
N GLU A 104 -16.39 4.27 2.50
CA GLU A 104 -15.57 3.45 1.61
C GLU A 104 -15.06 2.16 2.29
N ILE A 105 -14.72 2.23 3.58
CA ILE A 105 -14.38 1.04 4.37
C ILE A 105 -15.58 0.08 4.43
N ALA A 106 -16.79 0.58 4.64
CA ALA A 106 -17.98 -0.26 4.67
C ALA A 106 -18.21 -0.97 3.33
N TRP A 107 -18.09 -0.26 2.21
CA TRP A 107 -18.19 -0.84 0.86
C TRP A 107 -17.09 -1.85 0.57
N PHE A 108 -15.86 -1.52 0.93
CA PHE A 108 -14.72 -2.43 0.80
C PHE A 108 -14.93 -3.73 1.58
N MET A 109 -15.36 -3.64 2.83
CA MET A 109 -15.66 -4.81 3.67
C MET A 109 -16.80 -5.65 3.10
N ALA A 110 -17.86 -5.03 2.58
CA ALA A 110 -18.95 -5.72 1.94
C ALA A 110 -18.49 -6.49 0.68
N ALA A 111 -17.63 -5.88 -0.14
CA ALA A 111 -17.06 -6.52 -1.32
C ALA A 111 -16.15 -7.70 -0.95
N ILE A 112 -15.27 -7.54 0.03
CA ILE A 112 -14.40 -8.64 0.52
C ILE A 112 -15.22 -9.79 1.09
N TRP A 113 -16.25 -9.48 1.89
CA TRP A 113 -17.18 -10.50 2.40
C TRP A 113 -17.84 -11.28 1.26
N GLY A 114 -18.29 -10.57 0.23
CA GLY A 114 -18.86 -11.18 -0.97
C GLY A 114 -17.89 -12.14 -1.66
N VAL A 115 -16.65 -11.74 -1.88
CA VAL A 115 -15.60 -12.59 -2.46
C VAL A 115 -15.35 -13.84 -1.60
N TRP A 116 -15.23 -13.65 -0.29
CA TRP A 116 -15.01 -14.76 0.63
C TRP A 116 -16.17 -15.78 0.61
N SER A 117 -17.40 -15.29 0.57
CA SER A 117 -18.59 -16.10 0.45
C SER A 117 -18.61 -16.95 -0.85
N LEU A 118 -18.11 -16.40 -1.96
CA LEU A 118 -17.98 -17.13 -3.23
C LEU A 118 -16.91 -18.22 -3.16
N SER A 119 -15.79 -17.94 -2.50
CA SER A 119 -14.71 -18.91 -2.32
C SER A 119 -15.17 -20.14 -1.56
N LYS A 120 -15.96 -19.98 -0.49
CA LYS A 120 -16.52 -21.11 0.28
C LYS A 120 -17.51 -21.96 -0.52
N LYS A 121 -18.19 -21.39 -1.49
CA LYS A 121 -19.19 -22.10 -2.30
C LYS A 121 -18.57 -22.96 -3.40
N LYS A 122 -17.29 -22.77 -3.69
CA LYS A 122 -16.54 -23.47 -4.75
C LYS A 122 -15.94 -24.82 -4.29
N ASP A 123 -15.94 -25.10 -2.97
CA ASP A 123 -15.50 -26.37 -2.41
C ASP A 123 -16.73 -27.18 -1.91
N PRO A 124 -17.44 -27.92 -2.79
CA PRO A 124 -18.56 -28.78 -2.37
C PRO A 124 -18.12 -30.10 -1.75
N ASP A 125 -16.80 -30.38 -1.65
CA ASP A 125 -16.26 -31.71 -1.32
C ASP A 125 -15.69 -31.84 0.11
N SER A 126 -15.94 -30.87 1.00
CA SER A 126 -15.45 -30.94 2.40
C SER A 126 -16.51 -31.36 3.44
N THR A 127 -17.63 -31.93 3.00
CA THR A 127 -18.64 -32.52 3.91
C THR A 127 -19.10 -33.88 3.39
N GLN A 128 -18.23 -34.86 3.47
CA GLN A 128 -18.58 -36.28 3.64
C GLN A 128 -17.73 -36.91 4.72
#